data_c228f3090b2adca9fcb7f9a98f2ec536
#
_entry.id   c228f3090b2adca9fcb7f9a98f2ec536
#
_cell.length_a   1.000
_cell.length_b   1.000
_cell.length_c   1.000
_cell.angle_alpha   90.00
_cell.angle_beta   90.00
_cell.angle_gamma   90.00
#
_symmetry.space_group_name_H-M   'P 1'
#
loop_
_entity.id
_entity.type
_entity.pdbx_description
1 polymer ?
#
loop_
_entity_poly.entity_id
_entity_poly.type
_entity_poly.pdbx_seq_one_letter_code
_entity_poly.pdbx_strand_id
1 'polypeptide(L)'
;MEVFLIRALQFIMAISLLVLLHEGGHFFFAKLFGIRVDKFYLFFDPGVGKWNGSLFRFKPKKSHTTYGVGWLPLGGYCKIAGMIDESMDKEQMKQPPQPWEFRTKPAWQRLFVMIGGVLVNFLLAFFIYSMIMFAWGEKFIATKDMTYGMKFNQEAKALGFQDHDILLGTEEGEFKTFDADLYRRISEARRVDVLRGGKKVSIALNGNLNMLGMIKTEPPFVRPFTPAVVDSVLPGTPASKLHLEKGDKILALNGRAVDSYNEFTDAIGRLQDQMTDARTRRDSLRLRTASIVVTHKATGATDTLTTTLTPDLMLGFAPYNTLAGYKQTHLTYGFFESFPAGIRYGWNVLSGYVGNLKYIFTADGVKSLGGFGAIGSMFPSTWNWYLFWKMTAFLSIILAFMNILPIPALDGGYVLFLLLEMITGWKPSEQLMEKAIYVGFSLLILLMVVANLNDVLRAFGVM
;
A
#
# COMPACT_ATOMS: atom_id res chain seq x y z
N MET A 1 -20.99 -4.15 7.97
CA MET A 1 -20.62 -5.56 8.20
C MET A 1 -20.21 -6.24 6.89
N GLU A 2 -20.99 -6.13 5.81
CA GLU A 2 -20.72 -6.74 4.50
C GLU A 2 -19.34 -6.33 3.93
N VAL A 3 -19.01 -5.04 3.89
CA VAL A 3 -17.70 -4.54 3.42
C VAL A 3 -16.53 -5.14 4.19
N PHE A 4 -16.67 -5.26 5.52
CA PHE A 4 -15.65 -5.87 6.36
C PHE A 4 -15.45 -7.35 6.01
N LEU A 5 -16.53 -8.10 5.83
CA LEU A 5 -16.48 -9.53 5.47
C LEU A 5 -15.84 -9.74 4.09
N ILE A 6 -16.18 -8.90 3.10
CA ILE A 6 -15.60 -8.97 1.76
C ILE A 6 -14.09 -8.72 1.80
N ARG A 7 -13.64 -7.69 2.52
CA ARG A 7 -12.22 -7.36 2.68
C ARG A 7 -11.47 -8.45 3.44
N ALA A 8 -12.04 -8.95 4.54
CA ALA A 8 -11.45 -10.01 5.34
C ALA A 8 -11.30 -11.31 4.53
N LEU A 9 -12.31 -11.69 3.74
CA LEU A 9 -12.26 -12.86 2.88
C LEU A 9 -11.15 -12.72 1.82
N GLN A 10 -11.07 -11.59 1.12
CA GLN A 10 -10.03 -11.32 0.14
C GLN A 10 -8.63 -11.38 0.78
N PHE A 11 -8.47 -10.75 1.93
CA PHE A 11 -7.21 -10.75 2.67
C PHE A 11 -6.78 -12.17 3.06
N ILE A 12 -7.68 -12.96 3.67
CA ILE A 12 -7.40 -14.35 4.06
C ILE A 12 -7.05 -15.20 2.83
N MET A 13 -7.78 -15.06 1.72
CA MET A 13 -7.48 -15.79 0.49
C MET A 13 -6.09 -15.43 -0.06
N ALA A 14 -5.76 -14.14 -0.11
CA ALA A 14 -4.45 -13.68 -0.58
C ALA A 14 -3.32 -14.23 0.31
N ILE A 15 -3.40 -14.03 1.62
CA ILE A 15 -2.39 -14.52 2.57
C ILE A 15 -2.27 -16.05 2.52
N SER A 16 -3.40 -16.77 2.43
CA SER A 16 -3.38 -18.23 2.30
C SER A 16 -2.57 -18.69 1.09
N LEU A 17 -2.77 -18.06 -0.07
CA LEU A 17 -2.03 -18.36 -1.28
C LEU A 17 -0.54 -18.04 -1.13
N LEU A 18 -0.22 -16.85 -0.60
CA LEU A 18 1.15 -16.39 -0.45
C LEU A 18 1.95 -17.26 0.51
N VAL A 19 1.38 -17.57 1.68
CA VAL A 19 2.01 -18.41 2.68
C VAL A 19 2.17 -19.84 2.17
N LEU A 20 1.13 -20.43 1.57
CA LEU A 20 1.19 -21.80 1.03
C LEU A 20 2.32 -21.94 0.02
N LEU A 21 2.49 -20.97 -0.87
CA LEU A 21 3.53 -21.01 -1.91
C LEU A 21 4.92 -20.69 -1.34
N HIS A 22 5.01 -19.78 -0.36
CA HIS A 22 6.24 -19.49 0.38
C HIS A 22 6.77 -20.74 1.07
N GLU A 23 5.97 -21.38 1.91
CA GLU A 23 6.31 -22.62 2.59
C GLU A 23 6.58 -23.75 1.58
N GLY A 24 5.83 -23.75 0.45
CA GLY A 24 6.05 -24.64 -0.69
C GLY A 24 7.44 -24.49 -1.30
N GLY A 25 8.01 -23.30 -1.31
CA GLY A 25 9.39 -23.04 -1.75
C GLY A 25 10.42 -23.73 -0.86
N HIS A 26 10.32 -23.57 0.46
CA HIS A 26 11.16 -24.26 1.44
C HIS A 26 11.02 -25.78 1.32
N PHE A 27 9.78 -26.23 1.26
CA PHE A 27 9.46 -27.66 1.11
C PHE A 27 10.07 -28.26 -0.14
N PHE A 28 9.96 -27.57 -1.28
CA PHE A 28 10.49 -28.04 -2.56
C PHE A 28 11.99 -28.25 -2.50
N PHE A 29 12.76 -27.26 -2.05
CA PHE A 29 14.21 -27.37 -1.96
C PHE A 29 14.66 -28.36 -0.87
N ALA A 30 13.95 -28.44 0.27
CA ALA A 30 14.22 -29.44 1.29
C ALA A 30 14.09 -30.85 0.71
N LYS A 31 13.01 -31.14 -0.03
CA LYS A 31 12.82 -32.45 -0.68
C LYS A 31 13.84 -32.71 -1.78
N LEU A 32 14.18 -31.70 -2.58
CA LEU A 32 15.18 -31.80 -3.65
C LEU A 32 16.54 -32.22 -3.11
N PHE A 33 16.94 -31.73 -1.94
CA PHE A 33 18.21 -32.05 -1.29
C PHE A 33 18.14 -33.23 -0.30
N GLY A 34 17.02 -33.96 -0.28
CA GLY A 34 16.83 -35.10 0.60
C GLY A 34 16.79 -34.75 2.09
N ILE A 35 16.31 -33.56 2.40
CA ILE A 35 16.07 -33.13 3.77
C ILE A 35 14.64 -33.57 4.17
N ARG A 36 14.52 -34.12 5.36
CA ARG A 36 13.23 -34.53 5.89
C ARG A 36 12.43 -33.30 6.34
N VAL A 37 11.15 -33.27 5.94
CA VAL A 37 10.17 -32.31 6.43
C VAL A 37 9.16 -33.08 7.28
N ASP A 38 8.98 -32.67 8.53
CA ASP A 38 8.11 -33.35 9.49
C ASP A 38 6.68 -32.86 9.39
N LYS A 39 6.48 -31.52 9.23
CA LYS A 39 5.16 -30.92 9.06
C LYS A 39 5.16 -29.89 7.96
N PHE A 40 4.04 -29.80 7.24
CA PHE A 40 3.76 -28.76 6.25
C PHE A 40 2.32 -28.28 6.50
N TYR A 41 2.19 -27.07 7.03
CA TYR A 41 0.92 -26.56 7.49
C TYR A 41 0.61 -25.19 6.88
N LEU A 42 -0.59 -25.10 6.31
CA LEU A 42 -1.22 -23.83 6.06
C LEU A 42 -1.88 -23.38 7.38
N PHE A 43 -1.55 -22.19 7.83
CA PHE A 43 -1.95 -21.63 9.12
C PHE A 43 -1.31 -22.32 10.33
N PHE A 44 -1.14 -21.55 11.39
CA PHE A 44 -0.62 -22.08 12.66
C PHE A 44 -1.65 -22.93 13.38
N ASP A 45 -1.18 -23.97 14.08
CA ASP A 45 -1.99 -24.91 14.85
C ASP A 45 -1.69 -24.87 16.36
N PRO A 46 -1.71 -23.67 17.03
CA PRO A 46 -1.50 -23.63 18.46
C PRO A 46 -2.59 -24.42 19.18
N GLY A 47 -2.18 -25.37 20.03
CA GLY A 47 -3.10 -26.19 20.78
C GLY A 47 -3.87 -25.36 21.82
N VAL A 48 -5.14 -25.69 22.02
CA VAL A 48 -5.99 -25.07 23.04
C VAL A 48 -6.60 -26.18 23.93
N GLY A 49 -6.13 -26.28 25.15
CA GLY A 49 -6.54 -27.34 26.07
C GLY A 49 -6.15 -28.74 25.54
N LYS A 50 -7.15 -29.60 25.27
CA LYS A 50 -6.91 -30.95 24.74
C LYS A 50 -6.92 -31.00 23.19
N TRP A 51 -7.28 -29.92 22.52
CA TRP A 51 -7.28 -29.84 21.06
C TRP A 51 -5.92 -29.40 20.55
N ASN A 52 -5.42 -30.11 19.52
CA ASN A 52 -4.10 -29.86 18.97
C ASN A 52 -4.04 -28.69 17.96
N GLY A 53 -5.12 -27.92 17.81
CA GLY A 53 -5.15 -26.73 16.94
C GLY A 53 -5.29 -27.01 15.45
N SER A 54 -5.27 -28.27 14.99
CA SER A 54 -5.43 -28.58 13.57
C SER A 54 -6.92 -28.72 13.21
N LEU A 55 -7.36 -27.96 12.18
CA LEU A 55 -8.69 -28.14 11.56
C LEU A 55 -8.72 -29.41 10.71
N PHE A 56 -7.64 -29.67 10.02
CA PHE A 56 -7.46 -30.82 9.16
C PHE A 56 -6.00 -31.27 9.20
N ARG A 57 -5.74 -32.59 9.20
CA ARG A 57 -4.42 -33.16 9.07
C ARG A 57 -4.47 -34.54 8.44
N PHE A 58 -3.48 -34.85 7.62
CA PHE A 58 -3.27 -36.19 7.10
C PHE A 58 -1.79 -36.49 6.93
N LYS A 59 -1.42 -37.76 7.02
CA LYS A 59 -0.07 -38.24 6.78
C LYS A 59 -0.11 -39.38 5.76
N PRO A 60 0.46 -39.21 4.55
CA PRO A 60 0.52 -40.30 3.58
C PRO A 60 1.34 -41.48 4.12
N LYS A 61 0.92 -42.72 3.85
CA LYS A 61 1.55 -43.94 4.39
C LYS A 61 3.06 -44.06 4.09
N LYS A 62 3.50 -43.51 2.97
CA LYS A 62 4.92 -43.56 2.51
C LYS A 62 5.66 -42.24 2.77
N SER A 63 5.08 -41.26 3.45
CA SER A 63 5.68 -39.96 3.72
C SER A 63 6.03 -39.79 5.18
N HIS A 64 7.13 -39.12 5.45
CA HIS A 64 7.47 -38.67 6.81
C HIS A 64 6.72 -37.37 7.15
N THR A 65 6.22 -36.65 6.16
CA THR A 65 5.59 -35.33 6.34
C THR A 65 4.12 -35.46 6.70
N THR A 66 3.71 -34.75 7.75
CA THR A 66 2.30 -34.52 8.09
C THR A 66 1.85 -33.21 7.46
N TYR A 67 0.82 -33.26 6.65
CA TYR A 67 0.18 -32.10 6.02
C TYR A 67 -1.03 -31.68 6.84
N GLY A 68 -1.28 -30.38 6.97
CA GLY A 68 -2.44 -29.92 7.72
C GLY A 68 -2.82 -28.48 7.48
N VAL A 69 -3.94 -28.10 8.08
CA VAL A 69 -4.44 -26.73 8.14
C VAL A 69 -4.72 -26.41 9.60
N GLY A 70 -4.05 -25.39 10.11
CA GLY A 70 -4.28 -24.85 11.45
C GLY A 70 -5.50 -23.92 11.48
N TRP A 71 -5.89 -23.47 12.66
CA TRP A 71 -7.05 -22.60 12.84
C TRP A 71 -6.70 -21.10 12.78
N LEU A 72 -5.41 -20.74 12.98
CA LEU A 72 -4.98 -19.35 13.12
C LEU A 72 -4.41 -18.83 11.78
N PRO A 73 -5.15 -18.00 11.01
CA PRO A 73 -4.77 -17.58 9.65
C PRO A 73 -3.75 -16.42 9.64
N LEU A 74 -2.71 -16.51 10.49
CA LEU A 74 -1.65 -15.49 10.61
C LEU A 74 -0.32 -15.91 9.99
N GLY A 75 -0.27 -17.04 9.29
CA GLY A 75 0.93 -17.59 8.67
C GLY A 75 0.79 -19.10 8.48
N GLY A 76 1.85 -19.76 8.05
CA GLY A 76 1.97 -21.21 7.96
C GLY A 76 3.37 -21.60 8.39
N TYR A 77 3.72 -22.88 8.28
CA TYR A 77 5.06 -23.33 8.56
C TYR A 77 5.43 -24.65 7.88
N CYS A 78 6.71 -24.75 7.55
CA CYS A 78 7.34 -25.95 7.03
C CYS A 78 8.39 -26.43 8.04
N LYS A 79 8.04 -27.41 8.93
CA LYS A 79 8.96 -27.93 9.93
C LYS A 79 10.02 -28.82 9.28
N ILE A 80 11.22 -28.29 9.14
CA ILE A 80 12.37 -28.95 8.51
C ILE A 80 13.21 -29.61 9.61
N ALA A 81 13.50 -30.89 9.44
CA ALA A 81 14.28 -31.65 10.43
C ALA A 81 15.71 -31.10 10.59
N GLY A 82 16.16 -30.93 11.83
CA GLY A 82 17.50 -30.42 12.16
C GLY A 82 17.71 -28.93 11.88
N MET A 83 16.63 -28.15 11.90
CA MET A 83 16.61 -26.70 11.83
C MET A 83 15.98 -26.13 13.10
N ILE A 84 16.52 -25.04 13.63
CA ILE A 84 15.88 -24.26 14.68
C ILE A 84 14.91 -23.31 13.98
N ASP A 85 13.62 -23.59 14.06
CA ASP A 85 12.54 -22.79 13.49
C ASP A 85 11.80 -22.01 14.59
N GLU A 86 10.73 -21.34 14.21
CA GLU A 86 9.86 -20.58 15.11
C GLU A 86 9.20 -21.45 16.19
N SER A 87 9.11 -22.78 15.98
CA SER A 87 8.57 -23.73 16.96
C SER A 87 9.52 -23.99 18.14
N MET A 88 10.80 -23.56 18.02
CA MET A 88 11.85 -23.72 19.05
C MET A 88 11.98 -25.14 19.61
N ASP A 89 11.74 -26.16 18.76
CA ASP A 89 11.82 -27.55 19.16
C ASP A 89 13.28 -27.97 19.37
N LYS A 90 13.75 -27.89 20.61
CA LYS A 90 15.13 -28.21 21.01
C LYS A 90 15.37 -29.69 21.23
N GLU A 91 14.35 -30.52 21.33
CA GLU A 91 14.53 -31.93 21.66
C GLU A 91 15.22 -32.69 20.52
N GLN A 92 14.86 -32.37 19.27
CA GLN A 92 15.53 -32.96 18.11
C GLN A 92 17.00 -32.53 18.01
N MET A 93 17.31 -31.28 18.37
CA MET A 93 18.69 -30.76 18.29
C MET A 93 19.65 -31.40 19.29
N LYS A 94 19.14 -31.95 20.40
CA LYS A 94 19.94 -32.69 21.39
C LYS A 94 20.38 -34.09 20.92
N GLN A 95 19.73 -34.60 19.88
CA GLN A 95 20.08 -35.94 19.35
C GLN A 95 21.24 -35.85 18.36
N PRO A 96 22.01 -36.95 18.16
CA PRO A 96 23.07 -36.98 17.17
C PRO A 96 22.57 -36.62 15.76
N PRO A 97 23.31 -35.77 15.01
CA PRO A 97 22.91 -35.36 13.67
C PRO A 97 22.65 -36.52 12.73
N GLN A 98 21.59 -36.46 11.95
CA GLN A 98 21.22 -37.49 10.99
C GLN A 98 21.43 -36.99 9.55
N PRO A 99 21.75 -37.88 8.58
CA PRO A 99 22.08 -37.50 7.20
C PRO A 99 20.96 -36.77 6.45
N TRP A 100 19.72 -36.89 6.91
CA TRP A 100 18.54 -36.22 6.34
C TRP A 100 18.19 -34.88 7.00
N GLU A 101 19.01 -34.41 7.95
CA GLU A 101 18.77 -33.15 8.65
C GLU A 101 19.39 -31.97 7.93
N PHE A 102 18.75 -30.80 8.05
CA PHE A 102 19.20 -29.52 7.49
C PHE A 102 20.64 -29.19 7.92
N ARG A 103 20.98 -29.36 9.20
CA ARG A 103 22.28 -29.02 9.79
C ARG A 103 23.45 -29.84 9.24
N THR A 104 23.18 -30.99 8.61
CA THR A 104 24.21 -31.88 8.04
C THR A 104 24.49 -31.59 6.56
N LYS A 105 23.68 -30.75 5.93
CA LYS A 105 23.84 -30.44 4.50
C LYS A 105 24.88 -29.33 4.28
N PRO A 106 25.53 -29.30 3.11
CA PRO A 106 26.44 -28.23 2.72
C PRO A 106 25.72 -26.86 2.77
N ALA A 107 26.47 -25.79 3.08
CA ALA A 107 25.92 -24.46 3.24
C ALA A 107 25.10 -23.98 2.03
N TRP A 108 25.55 -24.29 0.81
CA TRP A 108 24.82 -23.89 -0.41
C TRP A 108 23.44 -24.56 -0.54
N GLN A 109 23.30 -25.85 -0.12
CA GLN A 109 21.99 -26.52 -0.14
C GLN A 109 21.05 -25.90 0.90
N ARG A 110 21.58 -25.61 2.10
CA ARG A 110 20.85 -24.92 3.15
C ARG A 110 20.41 -23.52 2.70
N LEU A 111 21.28 -22.80 1.98
CA LEU A 111 20.98 -21.49 1.42
C LEU A 111 19.79 -21.56 0.43
N PHE A 112 19.79 -22.53 -0.50
CA PHE A 112 18.67 -22.70 -1.43
C PHE A 112 17.36 -23.05 -0.72
N VAL A 113 17.40 -23.82 0.36
CA VAL A 113 16.21 -24.10 1.17
C VAL A 113 15.66 -22.79 1.75
N MET A 114 16.51 -21.93 2.32
CA MET A 114 16.07 -20.68 2.96
C MET A 114 15.61 -19.62 1.94
N ILE A 115 16.29 -19.52 0.79
CA ILE A 115 15.87 -18.60 -0.27
C ILE A 115 14.59 -19.10 -0.98
N GLY A 116 14.26 -20.38 -0.87
CA GLY A 116 13.19 -21.02 -1.62
C GLY A 116 11.83 -20.33 -1.48
N GLY A 117 11.43 -19.99 -0.25
CA GLY A 117 10.19 -19.27 0.01
C GLY A 117 10.16 -17.87 -0.61
N VAL A 118 11.24 -17.13 -0.41
CA VAL A 118 11.42 -15.78 -0.96
C VAL A 118 11.38 -15.79 -2.49
N LEU A 119 12.12 -16.72 -3.11
CA LEU A 119 12.18 -16.88 -4.56
C LEU A 119 10.79 -17.14 -5.15
N VAL A 120 10.04 -18.07 -4.56
CA VAL A 120 8.70 -18.41 -5.04
C VAL A 120 7.75 -17.23 -4.95
N ASN A 121 7.82 -16.43 -3.88
CA ASN A 121 6.99 -15.23 -3.76
C ASN A 121 7.35 -14.14 -4.78
N PHE A 122 8.64 -13.93 -5.09
CA PHE A 122 9.01 -13.03 -6.19
C PHE A 122 8.51 -13.53 -7.55
N LEU A 123 8.70 -14.82 -7.83
CA LEU A 123 8.22 -15.42 -9.09
C LEU A 123 6.69 -15.33 -9.21
N LEU A 124 5.97 -15.58 -8.11
CA LEU A 124 4.52 -15.46 -8.06
C LEU A 124 4.07 -14.02 -8.35
N ALA A 125 4.69 -13.04 -7.71
CA ALA A 125 4.35 -11.63 -7.92
C ALA A 125 4.55 -11.21 -9.37
N PHE A 126 5.70 -11.53 -9.97
CA PHE A 126 5.99 -11.21 -11.36
C PHE A 126 5.04 -11.95 -12.32
N PHE A 127 4.71 -13.21 -12.02
CA PHE A 127 3.73 -13.96 -12.78
C PHE A 127 2.33 -13.31 -12.71
N ILE A 128 1.85 -12.95 -11.52
CA ILE A 128 0.54 -12.31 -11.35
C ILE A 128 0.51 -10.96 -12.07
N TYR A 129 1.54 -10.12 -11.93
CA TYR A 129 1.60 -8.85 -12.68
C TYR A 129 1.62 -9.08 -14.20
N SER A 130 2.33 -10.09 -14.68
CA SER A 130 2.31 -10.45 -16.11
C SER A 130 0.90 -10.84 -16.56
N MET A 131 0.21 -11.65 -15.77
CA MET A 131 -1.18 -12.03 -16.09
C MET A 131 -2.15 -10.85 -16.00
N ILE A 132 -1.93 -9.90 -15.10
CA ILE A 132 -2.68 -8.65 -15.06
C ILE A 132 -2.46 -7.83 -16.34
N MET A 133 -1.21 -7.71 -16.81
CA MET A 133 -0.89 -7.01 -18.07
C MET A 133 -1.52 -7.70 -19.27
N PHE A 134 -1.55 -9.04 -19.29
CA PHE A 134 -2.20 -9.80 -20.34
C PHE A 134 -3.72 -9.63 -20.34
N ALA A 135 -4.37 -9.78 -19.18
CA ALA A 135 -5.83 -9.82 -19.08
C ALA A 135 -6.50 -8.45 -19.14
N TRP A 136 -5.89 -7.41 -18.57
CA TRP A 136 -6.48 -6.07 -18.44
C TRP A 136 -5.66 -4.98 -19.11
N GLY A 137 -4.41 -5.24 -19.46
CA GLY A 137 -3.50 -4.23 -19.95
C GLY A 137 -3.15 -3.18 -18.89
N GLU A 138 -2.59 -2.07 -19.33
CA GLU A 138 -2.26 -0.92 -18.49
C GLU A 138 -3.09 0.28 -18.94
N LYS A 139 -3.90 0.84 -18.03
CA LYS A 139 -4.71 2.03 -18.27
C LYS A 139 -4.23 3.14 -17.34
N PHE A 140 -3.84 4.26 -17.92
CA PHE A 140 -3.42 5.43 -17.16
C PHE A 140 -3.67 6.73 -17.92
N ILE A 141 -3.70 7.83 -17.18
CA ILE A 141 -3.65 9.17 -17.73
C ILE A 141 -2.22 9.68 -17.49
N ALA A 142 -1.51 9.98 -18.59
CA ALA A 142 -0.17 10.54 -18.44
C ALA A 142 -0.26 11.94 -17.83
N THR A 143 0.67 12.30 -16.95
CA THR A 143 0.68 13.64 -16.32
C THR A 143 0.72 14.76 -17.34
N LYS A 144 1.41 14.58 -18.45
CA LYS A 144 1.46 15.52 -19.59
C LYS A 144 0.11 15.71 -20.31
N ASP A 145 -0.80 14.73 -20.21
CA ASP A 145 -2.13 14.79 -20.81
C ASP A 145 -3.18 15.40 -19.85
N MET A 146 -2.78 15.75 -18.62
CA MET A 146 -3.63 16.42 -17.63
C MET A 146 -3.70 17.93 -17.92
N THR A 147 -4.42 18.30 -18.97
CA THR A 147 -4.42 19.64 -19.59
C THR A 147 -4.92 20.77 -18.68
N TYR A 148 -5.69 20.48 -17.63
CA TYR A 148 -6.04 21.47 -16.59
C TYR A 148 -4.87 21.77 -15.65
N GLY A 149 -3.78 20.97 -15.70
CA GLY A 149 -2.63 21.11 -14.83
C GLY A 149 -2.91 20.71 -13.38
N MET A 150 -2.07 21.21 -12.50
CA MET A 150 -2.10 20.89 -11.06
C MET A 150 -2.54 22.10 -10.25
N LYS A 151 -3.09 21.83 -9.06
CA LYS A 151 -3.31 22.79 -7.98
C LYS A 151 -2.24 22.56 -6.92
N PHE A 152 -1.60 23.61 -6.46
CA PHE A 152 -0.49 23.58 -5.50
C PHE A 152 -0.88 24.30 -4.21
N ASN A 153 -0.36 23.83 -3.08
CA ASN A 153 -0.49 24.51 -1.81
C ASN A 153 0.50 25.70 -1.71
N GLN A 154 0.46 26.44 -0.59
CA GLN A 154 1.32 27.61 -0.41
C GLN A 154 2.81 27.25 -0.34
N GLU A 155 3.15 26.10 0.25
CA GLU A 155 4.52 25.61 0.34
C GLU A 155 5.11 25.34 -1.06
N ALA A 156 4.35 24.64 -1.90
CA ALA A 156 4.76 24.39 -3.29
C ALA A 156 4.89 25.69 -4.08
N LYS A 157 3.96 26.66 -3.89
CA LYS A 157 4.03 27.99 -4.56
C LYS A 157 5.26 28.78 -4.12
N ALA A 158 5.64 28.69 -2.86
CA ALA A 158 6.88 29.32 -2.36
C ALA A 158 8.14 28.75 -3.01
N LEU A 159 8.10 27.49 -3.48
CA LEU A 159 9.18 26.85 -4.24
C LEU A 159 9.16 27.18 -5.73
N GLY A 160 8.17 27.94 -6.22
CA GLY A 160 8.07 28.38 -7.60
C GLY A 160 7.06 27.65 -8.48
N PHE A 161 6.32 26.66 -7.95
CA PHE A 161 5.19 26.06 -8.65
C PHE A 161 4.01 27.05 -8.78
N GLN A 162 3.23 26.91 -9.84
CA GLN A 162 2.03 27.72 -10.06
C GLN A 162 0.84 26.82 -10.40
N ASP A 163 -0.35 27.26 -10.00
CA ASP A 163 -1.58 26.57 -10.42
C ASP A 163 -1.63 26.48 -11.95
N HIS A 164 -2.16 25.39 -12.46
CA HIS A 164 -2.19 25.01 -13.87
C HIS A 164 -0.84 24.57 -14.49
N ASP A 165 0.26 24.50 -13.72
CA ASP A 165 1.45 23.83 -14.21
C ASP A 165 1.14 22.37 -14.51
N ILE A 166 1.54 21.88 -15.70
CA ILE A 166 1.49 20.46 -16.06
C ILE A 166 2.84 19.85 -15.72
N LEU A 167 2.88 18.87 -14.84
CA LEU A 167 4.12 18.21 -14.45
C LEU A 167 4.68 17.34 -15.57
N LEU A 168 5.91 17.58 -15.99
CA LEU A 168 6.57 16.85 -17.07
C LEU A 168 7.53 15.79 -16.54
N GLY A 169 8.37 16.11 -15.56
CA GLY A 169 9.38 15.18 -15.04
C GLY A 169 10.39 15.82 -14.11
N THR A 170 11.40 15.05 -13.75
CA THR A 170 12.56 15.46 -12.99
C THR A 170 13.84 15.14 -13.77
N GLU A 171 15.02 15.34 -13.19
CA GLU A 171 16.29 14.87 -13.76
C GLU A 171 16.33 13.33 -13.94
N GLU A 172 15.51 12.58 -13.21
CA GLU A 172 15.40 11.12 -13.32
C GLU A 172 14.52 10.67 -14.52
N GLY A 173 13.86 11.62 -15.20
CA GLY A 173 13.02 11.34 -16.37
C GLY A 173 11.58 11.87 -16.23
N GLU A 174 10.73 11.53 -17.21
CA GLU A 174 9.35 11.98 -17.29
C GLU A 174 8.48 11.34 -16.19
N PHE A 175 7.49 12.10 -15.71
CA PHE A 175 6.39 11.54 -14.92
C PHE A 175 5.44 10.79 -15.85
N LYS A 176 5.14 9.54 -15.51
CA LYS A 176 4.18 8.75 -16.29
C LYS A 176 2.75 9.00 -15.83
N THR A 177 2.52 8.91 -14.54
CA THR A 177 1.20 8.99 -13.91
C THR A 177 1.25 9.88 -12.68
N PHE A 178 0.08 10.34 -12.24
CA PHE A 178 -0.09 11.02 -10.96
C PHE A 178 -0.34 9.97 -9.88
N ASP A 179 0.72 9.58 -9.17
CA ASP A 179 0.69 8.55 -8.13
C ASP A 179 1.64 8.89 -6.96
N ALA A 180 1.79 7.99 -6.01
CA ALA A 180 2.66 8.19 -4.85
C ALA A 180 4.16 8.32 -5.22
N ASP A 181 4.60 7.69 -6.32
CA ASP A 181 5.98 7.79 -6.80
C ASP A 181 6.31 9.21 -7.28
N LEU A 182 5.33 9.92 -7.81
CA LEU A 182 5.46 11.33 -8.18
C LEU A 182 5.89 12.19 -6.98
N TYR A 183 5.26 12.00 -5.81
CA TYR A 183 5.63 12.74 -4.59
C TYR A 183 7.05 12.42 -4.15
N ARG A 184 7.46 11.14 -4.18
CA ARG A 184 8.82 10.72 -3.87
C ARG A 184 9.82 11.39 -4.79
N ARG A 185 9.60 11.31 -6.11
CA ARG A 185 10.48 11.88 -7.11
C ARG A 185 10.60 13.40 -7.02
N ILE A 186 9.49 14.11 -6.75
CA ILE A 186 9.56 15.56 -6.47
C ILE A 186 10.36 15.83 -5.20
N SER A 187 10.18 15.05 -4.14
CA SER A 187 10.87 15.29 -2.87
C SER A 187 12.39 15.12 -2.95
N GLU A 188 12.87 14.25 -3.83
CA GLU A 188 14.27 13.93 -4.04
C GLU A 188 14.92 14.74 -5.17
N ALA A 189 14.09 15.41 -6.01
CA ALA A 189 14.57 16.12 -7.18
C ALA A 189 15.31 17.40 -6.85
N ARG A 190 16.34 17.70 -7.61
CA ARG A 190 17.00 19.02 -7.66
C ARG A 190 16.34 19.94 -8.69
N ARG A 191 15.58 19.37 -9.61
CA ARG A 191 14.86 20.08 -10.67
C ARG A 191 13.57 19.37 -11.01
N VAL A 192 12.50 20.13 -11.15
CA VAL A 192 11.23 19.66 -11.72
C VAL A 192 10.91 20.48 -12.96
N ASP A 193 10.66 19.80 -14.06
CA ASP A 193 10.24 20.42 -15.32
C ASP A 193 8.71 20.44 -15.39
N VAL A 194 8.14 21.59 -15.71
CA VAL A 194 6.70 21.80 -15.86
C VAL A 194 6.40 22.48 -17.20
N LEU A 195 5.18 22.32 -17.70
CA LEU A 195 4.65 23.10 -18.81
C LEU A 195 3.74 24.19 -18.23
N ARG A 196 4.14 25.44 -18.36
CA ARG A 196 3.45 26.63 -17.87
C ARG A 196 3.05 27.53 -19.04
N GLY A 197 1.76 27.72 -19.28
CA GLY A 197 1.28 28.51 -20.41
C GLY A 197 1.86 28.05 -21.76
N GLY A 198 2.04 26.75 -21.96
CA GLY A 198 2.61 26.17 -23.17
C GLY A 198 4.15 26.25 -23.27
N LYS A 199 4.84 26.81 -22.29
CA LYS A 199 6.32 26.90 -22.24
C LYS A 199 6.88 25.97 -21.17
N LYS A 200 7.98 25.27 -21.51
CA LYS A 200 8.70 24.45 -20.54
C LYS A 200 9.44 25.36 -19.57
N VAL A 201 9.21 25.17 -18.27
CA VAL A 201 9.86 25.87 -17.16
C VAL A 201 10.51 24.83 -16.25
N SER A 202 11.73 25.11 -15.82
CA SER A 202 12.44 24.26 -14.84
C SER A 202 12.43 24.94 -13.48
N ILE A 203 11.93 24.27 -12.48
CA ILE A 203 11.87 24.71 -11.07
C ILE A 203 13.02 24.04 -10.32
N ALA A 204 13.91 24.84 -9.71
CA ALA A 204 15.00 24.32 -8.90
C ALA A 204 14.50 23.96 -7.50
N LEU A 205 14.89 22.81 -6.99
CA LEU A 205 14.59 22.32 -5.65
C LEU A 205 15.88 21.96 -4.91
N ASN A 206 15.77 21.69 -3.60
CA ASN A 206 16.92 21.33 -2.77
C ASN A 206 17.22 19.80 -2.73
N GLY A 207 16.34 18.97 -3.33
CA GLY A 207 16.50 17.52 -3.34
C GLY A 207 16.25 16.83 -1.99
N ASN A 208 15.62 17.50 -1.04
CA ASN A 208 15.38 16.97 0.32
C ASN A 208 14.10 17.54 0.92
N LEU A 209 12.99 17.44 0.19
CA LEU A 209 11.68 17.80 0.73
C LEU A 209 11.12 16.66 1.58
N ASN A 210 10.30 17.00 2.57
CA ASN A 210 9.60 16.00 3.39
C ASN A 210 8.43 15.40 2.61
N MET A 211 8.64 14.25 1.96
CA MET A 211 7.59 13.58 1.17
C MET A 211 6.32 13.30 1.98
N LEU A 212 6.44 12.82 3.21
CA LEU A 212 5.27 12.52 4.05
C LEU A 212 4.53 13.82 4.42
N GLY A 213 5.25 14.90 4.70
CA GLY A 213 4.68 16.22 4.89
C GLY A 213 3.91 16.67 3.66
N MET A 214 4.49 16.54 2.47
CA MET A 214 3.85 16.92 1.20
C MET A 214 2.50 16.22 0.98
N ILE A 215 2.36 14.96 1.43
CA ILE A 215 1.13 14.17 1.28
C ILE A 215 0.12 14.49 2.38
N LYS A 216 0.57 14.65 3.62
CA LYS A 216 -0.31 14.81 4.81
C LYS A 216 -0.75 16.24 5.07
N THR A 217 -0.03 17.24 4.57
CA THR A 217 -0.41 18.66 4.73
C THR A 217 -1.77 18.90 4.08
N GLU A 218 -2.63 19.61 4.75
CA GLU A 218 -3.92 20.03 4.21
C GLU A 218 -3.94 21.53 3.91
N PRO A 219 -4.08 21.91 2.62
CA PRO A 219 -4.18 21.06 1.42
C PRO A 219 -2.83 20.41 1.07
N PRO A 220 -2.85 19.20 0.42
CA PRO A 220 -1.65 18.51 -0.03
C PRO A 220 -0.79 19.37 -0.97
N PHE A 221 0.51 19.09 -1.00
CA PHE A 221 1.49 19.84 -1.80
C PHE A 221 1.07 20.04 -3.25
N VAL A 222 0.55 18.99 -3.88
CA VAL A 222 0.07 19.02 -5.27
C VAL A 222 -1.15 18.11 -5.45
N ARG A 223 -2.11 18.55 -6.25
CA ARG A 223 -3.33 17.79 -6.62
C ARG A 223 -3.68 18.09 -8.08
N PRO A 224 -4.35 17.18 -8.80
CA PRO A 224 -4.96 17.53 -10.09
C PRO A 224 -5.92 18.70 -9.92
N PHE A 225 -5.81 19.69 -10.82
CA PHE A 225 -6.72 20.83 -10.83
C PHE A 225 -8.12 20.40 -11.28
N THR A 226 -9.13 20.74 -10.50
CA THR A 226 -10.53 20.47 -10.84
C THR A 226 -11.30 21.80 -10.84
N PRO A 227 -11.90 22.22 -11.98
CA PRO A 227 -12.70 23.43 -12.03
C PRO A 227 -13.89 23.40 -11.05
N ALA A 228 -14.24 24.55 -10.46
CA ALA A 228 -15.42 24.68 -9.62
C ALA A 228 -16.71 24.81 -10.47
N VAL A 229 -16.90 23.87 -11.40
CA VAL A 229 -18.04 23.82 -12.33
C VAL A 229 -18.93 22.64 -11.96
N VAL A 230 -20.24 22.87 -11.89
CA VAL A 230 -21.25 21.84 -11.60
C VAL A 230 -21.37 20.89 -12.79
N ASP A 231 -21.16 19.59 -12.58
CA ASP A 231 -21.46 18.55 -13.58
C ASP A 231 -22.83 17.92 -13.35
N SER A 232 -23.17 17.64 -12.08
CA SER A 232 -24.48 17.13 -11.70
C SER A 232 -24.85 17.56 -10.29
N VAL A 233 -26.13 17.61 -10.01
CA VAL A 233 -26.69 17.97 -8.70
C VAL A 233 -27.42 16.78 -8.11
N LEU A 234 -27.13 16.49 -6.84
CA LEU A 234 -27.77 15.41 -6.11
C LEU A 234 -29.19 15.83 -5.66
N PRO A 235 -30.23 15.01 -5.93
CA PRO A 235 -31.60 15.32 -5.53
C PRO A 235 -31.72 15.51 -4.01
N GLY A 236 -32.57 16.47 -3.59
CA GLY A 236 -32.86 16.74 -2.16
C GLY A 236 -31.76 17.45 -1.38
N THR A 237 -30.65 17.80 -2.02
CA THR A 237 -29.53 18.52 -1.40
C THR A 237 -29.70 20.03 -1.44
N PRO A 238 -28.90 20.82 -0.68
CA PRO A 238 -28.87 22.27 -0.79
C PRO A 238 -28.66 22.80 -2.21
N ALA A 239 -27.78 22.16 -3.00
CA ALA A 239 -27.54 22.52 -4.41
C ALA A 239 -28.81 22.41 -5.26
N SER A 240 -29.60 21.35 -5.06
CA SER A 240 -30.90 21.15 -5.74
C SER A 240 -31.91 22.24 -5.35
N LYS A 241 -31.93 22.67 -4.08
CA LYS A 241 -32.83 23.75 -3.61
C LYS A 241 -32.43 25.11 -4.14
N LEU A 242 -31.15 25.31 -4.46
CA LEU A 242 -30.63 26.54 -5.09
C LEU A 242 -30.80 26.53 -6.63
N HIS A 243 -31.40 25.50 -7.19
CA HIS A 243 -31.59 25.34 -8.63
C HIS A 243 -30.27 25.41 -9.42
N LEU A 244 -29.19 24.92 -8.83
CA LEU A 244 -27.91 24.81 -9.56
C LEU A 244 -28.05 23.80 -10.72
N GLU A 245 -27.49 24.17 -11.88
CA GLU A 245 -27.56 23.36 -13.08
C GLU A 245 -26.15 22.96 -13.59
N LYS A 246 -26.12 21.98 -14.48
CA LYS A 246 -24.90 21.56 -15.14
C LYS A 246 -24.24 22.69 -15.91
N GLY A 247 -23.02 23.00 -15.56
CA GLY A 247 -22.20 24.05 -16.16
C GLY A 247 -22.16 25.35 -15.37
N ASP A 248 -22.94 25.48 -14.30
CA ASP A 248 -22.84 26.62 -13.38
C ASP A 248 -21.44 26.62 -12.73
N LYS A 249 -20.87 27.82 -12.57
CA LYS A 249 -19.54 28.00 -12.00
C LYS A 249 -19.64 28.64 -10.62
N ILE A 250 -19.08 27.98 -9.62
CA ILE A 250 -18.98 28.53 -8.24
C ILE A 250 -17.75 29.43 -8.19
N LEU A 251 -17.94 30.69 -7.79
CA LEU A 251 -16.90 31.72 -7.74
C LEU A 251 -16.45 32.04 -6.31
N ALA A 252 -17.31 31.86 -5.31
CA ALA A 252 -16.98 32.15 -3.92
C ALA A 252 -17.82 31.32 -2.94
N LEU A 253 -17.25 31.05 -1.78
CA LEU A 253 -17.91 30.45 -0.61
C LEU A 253 -17.63 31.33 0.63
N ASN A 254 -18.68 31.80 1.30
CA ASN A 254 -18.59 32.66 2.48
C ASN A 254 -17.67 33.88 2.30
N GLY A 255 -17.80 34.56 1.16
CA GLY A 255 -16.99 35.72 0.79
C GLY A 255 -15.55 35.45 0.37
N ARG A 256 -15.11 34.20 0.37
CA ARG A 256 -13.80 33.81 -0.15
C ARG A 256 -13.94 33.35 -1.60
N ALA A 257 -13.14 33.91 -2.49
CA ALA A 257 -13.09 33.46 -3.88
C ALA A 257 -12.60 32.01 -3.94
N VAL A 258 -13.20 31.23 -4.85
CA VAL A 258 -12.77 29.87 -5.20
C VAL A 258 -12.59 29.82 -6.70
N ASP A 259 -11.39 29.48 -7.18
CA ASP A 259 -11.07 29.33 -8.59
C ASP A 259 -11.22 27.87 -9.06
N SER A 260 -11.25 26.97 -8.10
CA SER A 260 -11.27 25.54 -8.30
C SER A 260 -12.13 24.80 -7.28
N TYR A 261 -12.59 23.61 -7.64
CA TYR A 261 -13.26 22.71 -6.70
C TYR A 261 -12.32 22.29 -5.55
N ASN A 262 -11.01 22.26 -5.82
CA ASN A 262 -9.99 22.05 -4.79
C ASN A 262 -10.08 23.12 -3.68
N GLU A 263 -10.15 24.39 -4.04
CA GLU A 263 -10.33 25.48 -3.04
C GLU A 263 -11.69 25.45 -2.37
N PHE A 264 -12.74 25.05 -3.10
CA PHE A 264 -14.06 24.85 -2.53
C PHE A 264 -14.00 23.78 -1.42
N THR A 265 -13.39 22.63 -1.70
CA THR A 265 -13.24 21.55 -0.69
C THR A 265 -12.36 21.98 0.47
N ASP A 266 -11.29 22.73 0.23
CA ASP A 266 -10.44 23.29 1.30
C ASP A 266 -11.21 24.28 2.20
N ALA A 267 -12.12 25.04 1.61
CA ALA A 267 -13.00 25.95 2.38
C ALA A 267 -14.02 25.16 3.23
N ILE A 268 -14.56 24.06 2.69
CA ILE A 268 -15.41 23.14 3.46
C ILE A 268 -14.63 22.46 4.59
N GLY A 269 -13.40 21.99 4.35
CA GLY A 269 -12.53 21.39 5.38
C GLY A 269 -12.32 22.35 6.57
N ARG A 270 -12.03 23.61 6.30
CA ARG A 270 -11.94 24.63 7.37
C ARG A 270 -13.23 24.83 8.17
N LEU A 271 -14.41 24.70 7.53
CA LEU A 271 -15.69 24.70 8.25
C LEU A 271 -15.85 23.43 9.09
N GLN A 272 -15.36 22.30 8.63
CA GLN A 272 -15.39 21.04 9.36
C GLN A 272 -14.54 21.11 10.64
N ASP A 273 -13.33 21.70 10.56
CA ASP A 273 -12.50 21.96 11.73
C ASP A 273 -13.24 22.84 12.77
N GLN A 274 -13.88 23.91 12.31
CA GLN A 274 -14.68 24.77 13.19
C GLN A 274 -15.91 24.07 13.78
N MET A 275 -16.49 23.10 13.03
CA MET A 275 -17.63 22.31 13.54
C MET A 275 -17.23 21.39 14.70
N THR A 276 -15.99 20.98 14.79
CA THR A 276 -15.47 20.16 15.90
C THR A 276 -15.55 20.94 17.23
N ASP A 277 -15.43 22.27 17.18
CA ASP A 277 -15.51 23.15 18.33
C ASP A 277 -16.95 23.64 18.66
N ALA A 278 -17.93 23.34 17.78
CA ALA A 278 -19.31 23.76 17.94
C ALA A 278 -20.00 22.98 19.08
N ARG A 279 -20.27 23.66 20.19
CA ARG A 279 -20.89 23.07 21.38
C ARG A 279 -22.43 23.11 21.39
N THR A 280 -23.04 23.93 20.57
CA THR A 280 -24.51 24.12 20.55
C THR A 280 -25.06 23.85 19.14
N ARG A 281 -26.37 23.48 19.11
CA ARG A 281 -27.12 23.36 17.84
C ARG A 281 -27.15 24.69 17.05
N ARG A 282 -27.14 25.80 17.76
CA ARG A 282 -27.12 27.15 17.14
C ARG A 282 -25.79 27.42 16.46
N ASP A 283 -24.66 27.06 17.09
CA ASP A 283 -23.33 27.23 16.52
C ASP A 283 -23.18 26.37 15.26
N SER A 284 -23.60 25.11 15.33
CA SER A 284 -23.61 24.20 14.19
C SER A 284 -24.43 24.75 13.02
N LEU A 285 -25.65 25.28 13.28
CA LEU A 285 -26.50 25.86 12.24
C LEU A 285 -25.85 27.09 11.60
N ARG A 286 -25.20 27.94 12.41
CA ARG A 286 -24.49 29.13 11.93
C ARG A 286 -23.34 28.76 11.00
N LEU A 287 -22.53 27.78 11.38
CA LEU A 287 -21.39 27.30 10.56
C LEU A 287 -21.86 26.66 9.25
N ARG A 288 -23.02 25.99 9.28
CA ARG A 288 -23.62 25.38 8.09
C ARG A 288 -24.30 26.38 7.16
N THR A 289 -24.65 27.56 7.63
CA THR A 289 -25.22 28.60 6.77
C THR A 289 -24.12 29.18 5.91
N ALA A 290 -24.23 28.97 4.61
CA ALA A 290 -23.22 29.34 3.63
C ALA A 290 -23.78 30.32 2.58
N SER A 291 -22.98 31.33 2.25
CA SER A 291 -23.20 32.22 1.12
C SER A 291 -22.34 31.77 -0.05
N ILE A 292 -22.92 31.56 -1.22
CA ILE A 292 -22.27 31.05 -2.41
C ILE A 292 -22.48 32.00 -3.57
N VAL A 293 -21.39 32.39 -4.24
CA VAL A 293 -21.48 33.18 -5.47
C VAL A 293 -21.37 32.22 -6.67
N VAL A 294 -22.36 32.30 -7.54
CA VAL A 294 -22.49 31.39 -8.70
C VAL A 294 -22.70 32.16 -9.98
N THR A 295 -22.00 31.83 -11.04
CA THR A 295 -22.33 32.29 -12.38
C THR A 295 -23.12 31.21 -13.10
N HIS A 296 -24.35 31.51 -13.48
CA HIS A 296 -25.21 30.57 -14.20
C HIS A 296 -24.81 30.48 -15.67
N LYS A 297 -24.59 29.25 -16.14
CA LYS A 297 -24.18 29.00 -17.52
C LYS A 297 -25.23 29.45 -18.52
N ALA A 298 -26.51 29.24 -18.21
CA ALA A 298 -27.62 29.53 -19.14
C ALA A 298 -27.79 31.00 -19.40
N THR A 299 -27.61 31.87 -18.41
CA THR A 299 -27.89 33.30 -18.46
C THR A 299 -26.63 34.16 -18.45
N GLY A 300 -25.50 33.65 -18.01
CA GLY A 300 -24.29 34.41 -17.72
C GLY A 300 -24.42 35.32 -16.47
N ALA A 301 -25.55 35.29 -15.80
CA ALA A 301 -25.79 36.11 -14.60
C ALA A 301 -24.98 35.55 -13.40
N THR A 302 -24.55 36.45 -12.53
CA THR A 302 -23.83 36.04 -11.29
C THR A 302 -24.70 36.44 -10.11
N ASP A 303 -25.07 35.42 -9.33
CA ASP A 303 -25.95 35.56 -8.17
C ASP A 303 -25.25 35.16 -6.88
N THR A 304 -25.64 35.78 -5.78
CA THR A 304 -25.22 35.39 -4.44
C THR A 304 -26.36 34.66 -3.75
N LEU A 305 -26.19 33.38 -3.53
CA LEU A 305 -27.20 32.49 -2.99
C LEU A 305 -26.82 32.10 -1.55
N THR A 306 -27.82 32.05 -0.66
CA THR A 306 -27.61 31.60 0.73
C THR A 306 -28.33 30.29 0.94
N THR A 307 -27.65 29.34 1.57
CA THR A 307 -28.21 28.02 1.87
C THR A 307 -27.67 27.47 3.19
N THR A 308 -28.30 26.41 3.68
CA THR A 308 -27.77 25.63 4.82
C THR A 308 -27.23 24.31 4.29
N LEU A 309 -25.91 24.12 4.43
CA LEU A 309 -25.24 22.85 4.07
C LEU A 309 -25.83 21.69 4.89
N THR A 310 -25.67 20.46 4.38
CA THR A 310 -26.05 19.25 5.12
C THR A 310 -25.32 19.17 6.48
N PRO A 311 -25.70 18.28 7.41
CA PRO A 311 -24.93 18.04 8.64
C PRO A 311 -23.45 17.69 8.36
N ASP A 312 -23.19 17.01 7.24
CA ASP A 312 -21.84 16.65 6.79
C ASP A 312 -21.19 17.74 5.91
N LEU A 313 -21.67 18.99 6.00
CA LEU A 313 -21.18 20.17 5.29
C LEU A 313 -21.19 20.04 3.75
N MET A 314 -22.03 19.18 3.19
CA MET A 314 -22.14 19.03 1.74
C MET A 314 -23.11 20.07 1.14
N LEU A 315 -22.72 20.66 0.01
CA LEU A 315 -23.61 21.42 -0.86
C LEU A 315 -24.46 20.49 -1.74
N GLY A 316 -23.88 19.37 -2.17
CA GLY A 316 -24.58 18.31 -2.89
C GLY A 316 -24.54 18.45 -4.41
N PHE A 317 -23.39 18.80 -4.96
CA PHE A 317 -23.12 18.73 -6.39
C PHE A 317 -21.83 17.91 -6.65
N ALA A 318 -21.74 17.33 -7.84
CA ALA A 318 -20.50 16.76 -8.33
C ALA A 318 -19.79 17.79 -9.22
N PRO A 319 -18.47 17.98 -9.05
CA PRO A 319 -17.71 18.88 -9.91
C PRO A 319 -17.51 18.25 -11.30
N TYR A 320 -17.14 19.10 -12.27
CA TYR A 320 -16.76 18.65 -13.60
C TYR A 320 -15.68 17.55 -13.52
N ASN A 321 -15.97 16.40 -14.16
CA ASN A 321 -15.06 15.28 -14.16
C ASN A 321 -13.92 15.52 -15.19
N THR A 322 -12.85 16.14 -14.75
CA THR A 322 -11.67 16.42 -15.60
C THR A 322 -11.03 15.14 -16.12
N LEU A 323 -11.07 14.04 -15.32
CA LEU A 323 -10.46 12.76 -15.72
C LEU A 323 -11.14 12.15 -16.94
N ALA A 324 -12.45 12.36 -17.12
CA ALA A 324 -13.17 11.89 -18.30
C ALA A 324 -12.78 12.66 -19.59
N GLY A 325 -12.30 13.89 -19.45
CA GLY A 325 -11.84 14.73 -20.57
C GLY A 325 -10.38 14.49 -20.97
N TYR A 326 -9.59 13.81 -20.16
CA TYR A 326 -8.19 13.54 -20.46
C TYR A 326 -8.01 12.34 -21.39
N LYS A 327 -6.96 12.40 -22.20
CA LYS A 327 -6.55 11.26 -23.04
C LYS A 327 -6.14 10.10 -22.14
N GLN A 328 -6.91 9.02 -22.17
CA GLN A 328 -6.53 7.78 -21.52
C GLN A 328 -5.63 6.96 -22.45
N THR A 329 -4.47 6.60 -21.95
CA THR A 329 -3.59 5.65 -22.62
C THR A 329 -3.96 4.25 -22.16
N HIS A 330 -4.25 3.37 -23.13
CA HIS A 330 -4.52 1.95 -22.86
C HIS A 330 -3.51 1.12 -23.65
N LEU A 331 -2.61 0.46 -22.94
CA LEU A 331 -1.64 -0.46 -23.51
C LEU A 331 -2.14 -1.89 -23.29
N THR A 332 -2.27 -2.64 -24.37
CA THR A 332 -2.60 -4.07 -24.35
C THR A 332 -1.38 -4.88 -24.72
N TYR A 333 -1.20 -6.02 -24.11
CA TYR A 333 -0.04 -6.88 -24.32
C TYR A 333 -0.49 -8.27 -24.75
N GLY A 334 0.18 -8.85 -25.74
CA GLY A 334 0.07 -10.27 -26.05
C GLY A 334 0.62 -11.13 -24.90
N PHE A 335 0.31 -12.43 -24.91
CA PHE A 335 0.71 -13.33 -23.83
C PHE A 335 2.21 -13.24 -23.52
N PHE A 336 3.09 -13.38 -24.50
CA PHE A 336 4.54 -13.30 -24.29
C PHE A 336 5.04 -11.88 -23.97
N GLU A 337 4.40 -10.85 -24.52
CA GLU A 337 4.74 -9.45 -24.26
C GLU A 337 4.36 -9.02 -22.85
N SER A 338 3.39 -9.68 -22.24
CA SER A 338 2.95 -9.40 -20.87
C SER A 338 4.02 -9.72 -19.83
N PHE A 339 4.90 -10.70 -20.07
CA PHE A 339 5.95 -11.07 -19.11
C PHE A 339 6.97 -9.95 -18.89
N PRO A 340 7.64 -9.38 -19.92
CA PRO A 340 8.54 -8.26 -19.68
C PRO A 340 7.81 -7.01 -19.14
N ALA A 341 6.54 -6.78 -19.52
CA ALA A 341 5.74 -5.68 -18.99
C ALA A 341 5.42 -5.88 -17.49
N GLY A 342 4.97 -7.07 -17.10
CA GLY A 342 4.65 -7.41 -15.72
C GLY A 342 5.88 -7.44 -14.81
N ILE A 343 7.02 -7.96 -15.28
CA ILE A 343 8.29 -7.93 -14.55
C ILE A 343 8.73 -6.49 -14.31
N ARG A 344 8.67 -5.63 -15.34
CA ARG A 344 9.00 -4.20 -15.21
C ARG A 344 8.07 -3.50 -14.22
N TYR A 345 6.76 -3.78 -14.29
CA TYR A 345 5.79 -3.23 -13.36
C TYR A 345 6.08 -3.66 -11.92
N GLY A 346 6.29 -4.96 -11.69
CA GLY A 346 6.63 -5.51 -10.37
C GLY A 346 7.95 -4.97 -9.83
N TRP A 347 8.97 -4.78 -10.71
CA TRP A 347 10.23 -4.15 -10.33
C TRP A 347 10.04 -2.69 -9.89
N ASN A 348 9.22 -1.93 -10.59
CA ASN A 348 8.89 -0.54 -10.20
C ASN A 348 8.17 -0.51 -8.84
N VAL A 349 7.25 -1.45 -8.59
CA VAL A 349 6.58 -1.59 -7.29
C VAL A 349 7.59 -1.89 -6.19
N LEU A 350 8.51 -2.84 -6.41
CA LEU A 350 9.57 -3.18 -5.46
C LEU A 350 10.49 -1.98 -5.19
N SER A 351 10.97 -1.32 -6.25
CA SER A 351 11.86 -0.16 -6.13
C SER A 351 11.20 0.99 -5.38
N GLY A 352 9.93 1.26 -5.66
CA GLY A 352 9.14 2.26 -4.92
C GLY A 352 8.99 1.90 -3.46
N TYR A 353 8.70 0.64 -3.13
CA TYR A 353 8.60 0.16 -1.76
C TYR A 353 9.92 0.31 -1.00
N VAL A 354 11.03 -0.14 -1.59
CA VAL A 354 12.38 -0.01 -1.01
C VAL A 354 12.75 1.44 -0.80
N GLY A 355 12.50 2.32 -1.80
CA GLY A 355 12.74 3.75 -1.70
C GLY A 355 11.97 4.42 -0.55
N ASN A 356 10.79 3.90 -0.21
CA ASN A 356 9.96 4.43 0.86
C ASN A 356 10.37 3.95 2.26
N LEU A 357 11.18 2.90 2.40
CA LEU A 357 11.59 2.37 3.70
C LEU A 357 12.34 3.38 4.57
N LYS A 358 13.09 4.30 3.97
CA LYS A 358 13.79 5.36 4.71
C LYS A 358 12.85 6.23 5.54
N TYR A 359 11.59 6.37 5.13
CA TYR A 359 10.60 7.18 5.84
C TYR A 359 10.07 6.49 7.10
N ILE A 360 10.18 5.16 7.22
CA ILE A 360 9.74 4.41 8.42
C ILE A 360 10.49 4.89 9.67
N PHE A 361 11.74 5.34 9.53
CA PHE A 361 12.56 5.83 10.64
C PHE A 361 12.27 7.28 11.03
N THR A 362 11.27 7.92 10.41
CA THR A 362 10.80 9.26 10.81
C THR A 362 9.64 9.17 11.79
N ALA A 363 9.42 10.22 12.59
CA ALA A 363 8.28 10.27 13.54
C ALA A 363 6.93 10.05 12.83
N ASP A 364 6.77 10.64 11.63
CA ASP A 364 5.57 10.48 10.81
C ASP A 364 5.46 9.09 10.21
N GLY A 365 6.59 8.48 9.86
CA GLY A 365 6.66 7.12 9.35
C GLY A 365 6.22 6.09 10.39
N VAL A 366 6.70 6.20 11.63
CA VAL A 366 6.26 5.32 12.74
C VAL A 366 4.74 5.40 12.94
N LYS A 367 4.17 6.61 12.93
CA LYS A 367 2.72 6.81 13.01
C LYS A 367 1.96 6.28 11.79
N SER A 368 2.62 6.15 10.64
CA SER A 368 2.04 5.65 9.40
C SER A 368 2.08 4.12 9.29
N LEU A 369 2.81 3.44 10.17
CA LEU A 369 2.83 1.97 10.19
C LEU A 369 1.42 1.43 10.40
N GLY A 370 0.97 0.60 9.47
CA GLY A 370 -0.31 -0.08 9.53
C GLY A 370 -0.15 -1.54 9.88
N GLY A 371 -1.08 -2.07 10.67
CA GLY A 371 -1.19 -3.48 11.02
C GLY A 371 -2.14 -4.24 10.07
N PHE A 372 -2.72 -5.31 10.56
CA PHE A 372 -3.63 -6.15 9.78
C PHE A 372 -4.89 -5.40 9.30
N GLY A 373 -5.40 -4.43 10.11
CA GLY A 373 -6.54 -3.60 9.75
C GLY A 373 -6.24 -2.70 8.55
N ALA A 374 -5.09 -2.03 8.56
CA ALA A 374 -4.63 -1.19 7.46
C ALA A 374 -4.44 -2.02 6.18
N ILE A 375 -3.75 -3.15 6.24
CA ILE A 375 -3.53 -4.04 5.08
C ILE A 375 -4.87 -4.56 4.55
N GLY A 376 -5.77 -5.02 5.43
CA GLY A 376 -7.10 -5.48 5.04
C GLY A 376 -7.93 -4.38 4.37
N SER A 377 -7.79 -3.13 4.80
CA SER A 377 -8.48 -1.99 4.21
C SER A 377 -8.03 -1.63 2.79
N MET A 378 -6.84 -2.08 2.36
CA MET A 378 -6.34 -1.90 1.00
C MET A 378 -7.10 -2.74 -0.04
N PHE A 379 -7.78 -3.82 0.41
CA PHE A 379 -8.64 -4.59 -0.47
C PHE A 379 -9.94 -3.85 -0.78
N PRO A 380 -10.51 -4.01 -1.99
CA PRO A 380 -11.72 -3.30 -2.38
C PRO A 380 -12.93 -3.71 -1.53
N SER A 381 -13.85 -2.75 -1.32
CA SER A 381 -15.11 -2.96 -0.58
C SER A 381 -16.11 -3.84 -1.33
N THR A 382 -15.97 -3.95 -2.65
CA THR A 382 -16.74 -4.84 -3.52
C THR A 382 -15.79 -5.79 -4.22
N TRP A 383 -16.29 -6.97 -4.62
CA TRP A 383 -15.43 -7.96 -5.28
C TRP A 383 -14.94 -7.46 -6.64
N ASN A 384 -13.61 -7.37 -6.78
CA ASN A 384 -12.97 -6.96 -8.03
C ASN A 384 -11.69 -7.78 -8.25
N TRP A 385 -11.72 -8.67 -9.24
CA TRP A 385 -10.61 -9.57 -9.54
C TRP A 385 -9.30 -8.87 -9.92
N TYR A 386 -9.37 -7.77 -10.67
CA TYR A 386 -8.19 -6.99 -11.02
C TYR A 386 -7.49 -6.43 -9.78
N LEU A 387 -8.26 -5.79 -8.90
CA LEU A 387 -7.72 -5.22 -7.64
C LEU A 387 -7.27 -6.32 -6.67
N PHE A 388 -8.01 -7.43 -6.57
CA PHE A 388 -7.62 -8.58 -5.75
C PHE A 388 -6.24 -9.12 -6.17
N TRP A 389 -6.04 -9.42 -7.46
CA TRP A 389 -4.76 -9.93 -7.94
C TRP A 389 -3.65 -8.88 -7.84
N LYS A 390 -3.95 -7.61 -8.09
CA LYS A 390 -2.99 -6.52 -7.93
C LYS A 390 -2.50 -6.41 -6.49
N MET A 391 -3.40 -6.50 -5.50
CA MET A 391 -3.05 -6.48 -4.07
C MET A 391 -2.31 -7.75 -3.66
N THR A 392 -2.72 -8.92 -4.16
CA THR A 392 -2.03 -10.19 -3.90
C THR A 392 -0.58 -10.15 -4.40
N ALA A 393 -0.35 -9.65 -5.62
CA ALA A 393 1.00 -9.50 -6.16
C ALA A 393 1.84 -8.49 -5.36
N PHE A 394 1.25 -7.37 -4.95
CA PHE A 394 1.89 -6.38 -4.09
C PHE A 394 2.32 -6.98 -2.75
N LEU A 395 1.42 -7.69 -2.06
CA LEU A 395 1.74 -8.36 -0.80
C LEU A 395 2.79 -9.45 -0.99
N SER A 396 2.80 -10.15 -2.13
CA SER A 396 3.82 -11.15 -2.47
C SER A 396 5.22 -10.54 -2.56
N ILE A 397 5.35 -9.36 -3.21
CA ILE A 397 6.63 -8.62 -3.27
C ILE A 397 7.06 -8.19 -1.88
N ILE A 398 6.14 -7.62 -1.08
CA ILE A 398 6.46 -7.16 0.28
C ILE A 398 6.92 -8.35 1.13
N LEU A 399 6.19 -9.46 1.11
CA LEU A 399 6.54 -10.65 1.88
C LEU A 399 7.90 -11.22 1.47
N ALA A 400 8.17 -11.29 0.16
CA ALA A 400 9.48 -11.72 -0.34
C ALA A 400 10.61 -10.78 0.09
N PHE A 401 10.38 -9.46 -0.04
CA PHE A 401 11.37 -8.47 0.33
C PHE A 401 11.63 -8.45 1.85
N MET A 402 10.58 -8.47 2.67
CA MET A 402 10.74 -8.48 4.13
C MET A 402 11.47 -9.73 4.59
N ASN A 403 11.16 -10.90 4.01
CA ASN A 403 11.80 -12.14 4.38
C ASN A 403 13.25 -12.26 3.91
N ILE A 404 13.71 -11.49 2.91
CA ILE A 404 15.13 -11.48 2.51
C ILE A 404 15.97 -10.52 3.38
N LEU A 405 15.35 -9.62 4.15
CA LEU A 405 16.09 -8.73 5.04
C LEU A 405 16.91 -9.54 6.08
N PRO A 406 18.12 -9.10 6.42
CA PRO A 406 19.00 -9.82 7.33
C PRO A 406 18.55 -9.66 8.80
N ILE A 407 17.26 -9.93 9.05
CA ILE A 407 16.66 -9.88 10.39
C ILE A 407 16.55 -11.32 10.90
N PRO A 408 17.23 -11.67 12.01
CA PRO A 408 17.04 -12.97 12.62
C PRO A 408 15.54 -13.20 12.95
N ALA A 409 15.08 -14.43 12.85
CA ALA A 409 13.69 -14.87 12.83
C ALA A 409 12.95 -14.74 11.48
N LEU A 410 13.54 -14.09 10.48
CA LEU A 410 13.12 -14.19 9.08
C LEU A 410 14.12 -15.05 8.31
N ASP A 411 13.75 -15.54 7.11
CA ASP A 411 14.62 -16.35 6.26
C ASP A 411 15.96 -15.67 5.96
N GLY A 412 15.92 -14.33 5.73
CA GLY A 412 17.10 -13.51 5.48
C GLY A 412 18.13 -13.51 6.60
N GLY A 413 17.71 -13.74 7.83
CA GLY A 413 18.63 -13.94 8.95
C GLY A 413 19.45 -15.22 8.79
N TYR A 414 18.81 -16.32 8.40
CA TYR A 414 19.51 -17.56 8.06
C TYR A 414 20.39 -17.41 6.81
N VAL A 415 19.86 -16.73 5.79
CA VAL A 415 20.61 -16.43 4.55
C VAL A 415 21.90 -15.69 4.89
N LEU A 416 21.87 -14.67 5.74
CA LEU A 416 23.05 -13.93 6.18
C LEU A 416 24.09 -14.85 6.84
N PHE A 417 23.67 -15.68 7.80
CA PHE A 417 24.59 -16.61 8.46
C PHE A 417 25.18 -17.64 7.51
N LEU A 418 24.39 -18.16 6.55
CA LEU A 418 24.86 -19.11 5.55
C LEU A 418 25.83 -18.48 4.56
N LEU A 419 25.61 -17.22 4.14
CA LEU A 419 26.56 -16.48 3.32
C LEU A 419 27.87 -16.24 4.05
N LEU A 420 27.82 -15.87 5.33
CA LEU A 420 29.03 -15.74 6.16
C LEU A 420 29.78 -17.07 6.27
N GLU A 421 29.08 -18.19 6.51
CA GLU A 421 29.67 -19.52 6.54
C GLU A 421 30.35 -19.89 5.20
N MET A 422 29.71 -19.57 4.07
CA MET A 422 30.26 -19.86 2.73
C MET A 422 31.50 -19.02 2.40
N ILE A 423 31.55 -17.75 2.87
CA ILE A 423 32.66 -16.84 2.55
C ILE A 423 33.84 -17.04 3.51
N THR A 424 33.56 -17.18 4.81
CA THR A 424 34.59 -17.19 5.86
C THR A 424 34.94 -18.59 6.38
N GLY A 425 34.12 -19.60 6.09
CA GLY A 425 34.20 -20.91 6.70
C GLY A 425 33.75 -20.96 8.17
N TRP A 426 33.36 -19.81 8.76
CA TRP A 426 32.91 -19.73 10.13
C TRP A 426 31.44 -20.14 10.26
N LYS A 427 31.20 -21.20 11.01
CA LYS A 427 29.85 -21.70 11.30
C LYS A 427 29.37 -21.13 12.64
N PRO A 428 28.28 -20.33 12.66
CA PRO A 428 27.70 -19.84 13.91
C PRO A 428 27.32 -21.00 14.86
N SER A 429 27.55 -20.82 16.15
CA SER A 429 27.08 -21.80 17.13
C SER A 429 25.55 -21.78 17.23
N GLU A 430 24.95 -22.93 17.56
CA GLU A 430 23.51 -23.07 17.77
C GLU A 430 23.00 -22.07 18.81
N GLN A 431 23.77 -21.82 19.86
CA GLN A 431 23.43 -20.86 20.91
C GLN A 431 23.40 -19.41 20.38
N LEU A 432 24.30 -19.03 19.47
CA LEU A 432 24.32 -17.72 18.87
C LEU A 432 23.10 -17.52 17.95
N MET A 433 22.81 -18.52 17.13
CA MET A 433 21.63 -18.49 16.25
C MET A 433 20.33 -18.40 17.06
N GLU A 434 20.20 -19.18 18.12
CA GLU A 434 19.05 -19.14 19.01
C GLU A 434 18.86 -17.75 19.62
N LYS A 435 19.91 -17.15 20.19
CA LYS A 435 19.84 -15.79 20.76
C LYS A 435 19.47 -14.76 19.72
N ALA A 436 20.04 -14.86 18.51
CA ALA A 436 19.71 -13.96 17.42
C ALA A 436 18.22 -14.08 17.02
N ILE A 437 17.70 -15.29 16.90
CA ILE A 437 16.27 -15.54 16.59
C ILE A 437 15.37 -14.94 17.69
N TYR A 438 15.70 -15.10 18.98
CA TYR A 438 14.93 -14.49 20.07
C TYR A 438 14.89 -12.96 19.97
N VAL A 439 16.02 -12.32 19.68
CA VAL A 439 16.09 -10.85 19.51
C VAL A 439 15.25 -10.42 18.30
N GLY A 440 15.40 -11.09 17.16
CA GLY A 440 14.65 -10.78 15.96
C GLY A 440 13.14 -10.96 16.15
N PHE A 441 12.73 -12.06 16.78
CA PHE A 441 11.33 -12.34 17.08
C PHE A 441 10.72 -11.30 18.04
N SER A 442 11.46 -10.90 19.07
CA SER A 442 11.03 -9.83 19.99
C SER A 442 10.84 -8.50 19.26
N LEU A 443 11.75 -8.16 18.32
CA LEU A 443 11.62 -6.97 17.50
C LEU A 443 10.38 -7.03 16.59
N LEU A 444 10.13 -8.17 15.94
CA LEU A 444 8.96 -8.37 15.08
C LEU A 444 7.65 -8.26 15.87
N ILE A 445 7.58 -8.86 17.09
CA ILE A 445 6.41 -8.71 17.96
C ILE A 445 6.21 -7.24 18.33
N LEU A 446 7.27 -6.53 18.72
CA LEU A 446 7.18 -5.10 19.05
C LEU A 446 6.63 -4.29 17.88
N LEU A 447 7.15 -4.48 16.66
CA LEU A 447 6.66 -3.81 15.46
C LEU A 447 5.20 -4.15 15.18
N MET A 448 4.81 -5.42 15.33
CA MET A 448 3.42 -5.87 15.16
C MET A 448 2.48 -5.21 16.17
N VAL A 449 2.89 -5.10 17.43
CA VAL A 449 2.10 -4.43 18.47
C VAL A 449 1.94 -2.95 18.14
N VAL A 450 3.01 -2.25 17.78
CA VAL A 450 2.97 -0.83 17.39
C VAL A 450 2.05 -0.60 16.19
N ALA A 451 2.19 -1.43 15.13
CA ALA A 451 1.39 -1.29 13.92
C ALA A 451 -0.12 -1.50 14.18
N ASN A 452 -0.48 -2.55 14.94
CA ASN A 452 -1.88 -2.81 15.27
C ASN A 452 -2.43 -1.77 16.27
N LEU A 453 -1.61 -1.26 17.20
CA LEU A 453 -2.01 -0.16 18.08
C LEU A 453 -2.32 1.10 17.27
N ASN A 454 -1.51 1.44 16.27
CA ASN A 454 -1.78 2.55 15.37
C ASN A 454 -3.12 2.36 14.63
N ASP A 455 -3.44 1.14 14.18
CA ASP A 455 -4.73 0.86 13.54
C ASP A 455 -5.91 1.13 14.48
N VAL A 456 -5.78 0.71 15.75
CA VAL A 456 -6.80 0.95 16.78
C VAL A 456 -6.95 2.45 17.04
N LEU A 457 -5.84 3.18 17.24
CA LEU A 457 -5.87 4.63 17.48
C LEU A 457 -6.51 5.41 16.33
N ARG A 458 -6.23 5.03 15.07
CA ARG A 458 -6.90 5.60 13.89
C ARG A 458 -8.39 5.29 13.87
N ALA A 459 -8.80 4.07 14.23
CA ALA A 459 -10.21 3.71 14.29
C ALA A 459 -11.00 4.52 15.32
N PHE A 460 -10.33 4.98 16.39
CA PHE A 460 -10.91 5.88 17.39
C PHE A 460 -10.72 7.38 17.10
N GLY A 461 -10.10 7.73 15.96
CA GLY A 461 -9.88 9.13 15.59
C GLY A 461 -8.88 9.89 16.47
N VAL A 462 -7.97 9.16 17.13
CA VAL A 462 -6.92 9.75 17.99
C VAL A 462 -5.66 10.11 17.18
N MET A 463 -5.53 9.53 15.96
CA MET A 463 -4.40 9.77 15.03
C MET A 463 -4.92 10.00 13.63
#